data_9023db31ba0984904edca95770165845
#
_entry.id   9023db31ba0984904edca95770165845
#
_cell.length_a   1.000
_cell.length_b   1.000
_cell.length_c   1.000
_cell.angle_alpha   90.00
_cell.angle_beta   90.00
_cell.angle_gamma   90.00
#
_symmetry.space_group_name_H-M   'P 1'
#
loop_
_entity.id
_entity.type
_entity.pdbx_description
1 polymer ?
#
loop_
_entity_poly.entity_id
_entity_poly.type
_entity_poly.pdbx_seq_one_letter_code
_entity_poly.pdbx_strand_id
1 'polypeptide(L)'
;ALALVVERGNPMGVTGYESLAGEPVGTEIAGFADNLIRSINDEQVANGMESMDIKAFNTFAEAFAALGAGQVKAVFGPDAVAAYYAERGSFDVGASGLNPGLPSSFGFDGKTGQRLAHAVSKVLRDMVNDGTYNKLMSSYGATQIQFWDDYTGDIAVYYNPE
;
A
#
# COMPACT_ATOMS: atom_id res chain seq x y z
N ALA A 1 1.30 3.71 -3.92
CA ALA A 1 -0.04 3.24 -4.28
C ALA A 1 -0.38 1.97 -3.49
N LEU A 2 -1.59 1.44 -3.69
CA LEU A 2 -2.09 0.24 -3.04
C LEU A 2 -2.41 -0.82 -4.08
N ALA A 3 -2.55 -2.07 -3.63
CA ALA A 3 -2.84 -3.20 -4.48
C ALA A 3 -3.77 -4.21 -3.79
N LEU A 4 -4.42 -5.02 -4.59
CA LEU A 4 -5.17 -6.20 -4.20
C LEU A 4 -4.38 -7.44 -4.61
N VAL A 5 -4.02 -8.28 -3.66
CA VAL A 5 -3.36 -9.57 -3.89
C VAL A 5 -4.39 -10.68 -3.72
N VAL A 6 -4.36 -11.64 -4.63
CA VAL A 6 -5.32 -12.72 -4.74
C VAL A 6 -4.61 -14.06 -4.86
N GLU A 7 -5.37 -15.14 -4.76
CA GLU A 7 -4.88 -16.48 -5.08
C GLU A 7 -4.32 -16.55 -6.50
N ARG A 8 -3.30 -17.36 -6.72
CA ARG A 8 -2.68 -17.54 -8.04
C ARG A 8 -3.70 -17.91 -9.12
N GLY A 9 -3.57 -17.28 -10.28
CA GLY A 9 -4.50 -17.41 -11.38
C GLY A 9 -5.71 -16.51 -11.26
N ASN A 10 -5.85 -15.75 -10.17
CA ASN A 10 -6.97 -14.83 -9.93
C ASN A 10 -8.34 -15.48 -10.25
N PRO A 11 -8.72 -16.59 -9.58
CA PRO A 11 -9.90 -17.38 -9.95
C PRO A 11 -11.21 -16.60 -9.82
N MET A 12 -11.23 -15.52 -9.03
CA MET A 12 -12.39 -14.65 -8.88
C MET A 12 -12.45 -13.51 -9.91
N GLY A 13 -11.39 -13.31 -10.72
CA GLY A 13 -11.32 -12.21 -11.66
C GLY A 13 -11.29 -10.83 -10.98
N VAL A 14 -10.62 -10.71 -9.83
CA VAL A 14 -10.50 -9.45 -9.10
C VAL A 14 -9.70 -8.44 -9.93
N THR A 15 -10.30 -7.29 -10.24
CA THR A 15 -9.71 -6.21 -11.03
C THR A 15 -9.84 -4.84 -10.36
N GLY A 16 -10.55 -4.76 -9.24
CA GLY A 16 -10.81 -3.53 -8.47
C GLY A 16 -11.65 -3.83 -7.25
N TYR A 17 -12.04 -2.79 -6.56
CA TYR A 17 -12.81 -2.90 -5.31
C TYR A 17 -14.20 -3.49 -5.51
N GLU A 18 -14.83 -3.20 -6.65
CA GLU A 18 -16.20 -3.65 -6.96
C GLU A 18 -16.29 -5.18 -7.05
N SER A 19 -15.21 -5.84 -7.47
CA SER A 19 -15.13 -7.29 -7.55
C SER A 19 -15.04 -7.99 -6.19
N LEU A 20 -14.96 -7.24 -5.11
CA LEU A 20 -14.88 -7.74 -3.74
C LEU A 20 -16.19 -7.56 -2.94
N ALA A 21 -17.26 -7.08 -3.58
CA ALA A 21 -18.56 -6.96 -2.93
C ALA A 21 -19.06 -8.31 -2.40
N GLY A 22 -19.42 -8.37 -1.11
CA GLY A 22 -19.84 -9.59 -0.42
C GLY A 22 -18.69 -10.55 -0.03
N GLU A 23 -17.46 -10.28 -0.41
CA GLU A 23 -16.35 -11.22 -0.23
C GLU A 23 -15.48 -10.87 1.00
N PRO A 24 -14.81 -11.88 1.63
CA PRO A 24 -13.89 -11.65 2.72
C PRO A 24 -12.56 -11.08 2.22
N VAL A 25 -12.18 -9.90 2.75
CA VAL A 25 -10.98 -9.15 2.38
C VAL A 25 -10.07 -8.96 3.59
N GLY A 26 -8.80 -9.35 3.46
CA GLY A 26 -7.79 -9.18 4.50
C GLY A 26 -7.03 -7.86 4.38
N THR A 27 -6.64 -7.29 5.53
CA THR A 27 -5.74 -6.13 5.60
C THR A 27 -5.00 -6.12 6.94
N GLU A 28 -4.00 -5.26 7.10
CA GLU A 28 -3.32 -5.04 8.38
C GLU A 28 -4.10 -4.04 9.22
N ILE A 29 -4.36 -4.41 10.48
CA ILE A 29 -5.18 -3.63 11.42
C ILE A 29 -4.64 -2.23 11.67
N ALA A 30 -5.55 -1.26 11.78
CA ALA A 30 -5.28 0.13 12.14
C ALA A 30 -4.29 0.87 11.21
N GLY A 31 -3.89 0.24 10.10
CA GLY A 31 -3.09 0.87 9.06
C GLY A 31 -3.92 1.77 8.16
N PHE A 32 -3.22 2.52 7.29
CA PHE A 32 -3.88 3.35 6.29
C PHE A 32 -4.79 2.51 5.37
N ALA A 33 -4.35 1.31 4.97
CA ALA A 33 -5.12 0.42 4.12
C ALA A 33 -6.42 -0.04 4.79
N ASP A 34 -6.39 -0.35 6.10
CA ASP A 34 -7.59 -0.75 6.86
C ASP A 34 -8.65 0.36 6.87
N ASN A 35 -8.23 1.59 7.21
CA ASN A 35 -9.15 2.72 7.21
C ASN A 35 -9.73 3.01 5.82
N LEU A 36 -8.89 2.92 4.79
CA LEU A 36 -9.30 3.19 3.42
C LEU A 36 -10.26 2.14 2.88
N ILE A 37 -9.98 0.84 3.07
CA ILE A 37 -10.87 -0.22 2.56
C ILE A 37 -12.24 -0.17 3.23
N ARG A 38 -12.33 0.23 4.51
CA ARG A 38 -13.59 0.45 5.20
C ARG A 38 -14.36 1.62 4.61
N SER A 39 -13.68 2.74 4.32
CA SER A 39 -14.33 3.90 3.67
C SER A 39 -14.85 3.55 2.28
N ILE A 40 -14.07 2.77 1.50
CA ILE A 40 -14.50 2.27 0.19
C ILE A 40 -15.70 1.34 0.31
N ASN A 41 -15.69 0.44 1.30
CA ASN A 41 -16.81 -0.44 1.58
C ASN A 41 -18.09 0.33 1.91
N ASP A 42 -17.99 1.34 2.77
CA ASP A 42 -19.14 2.18 3.14
C ASP A 42 -19.72 2.91 1.92
N GLU A 43 -18.86 3.41 1.04
CA GLU A 43 -19.27 4.04 -0.22
C GLU A 43 -19.95 3.04 -1.16
N GLN A 44 -19.40 1.83 -1.33
CA GLN A 44 -20.00 0.78 -2.14
C GLN A 44 -21.38 0.35 -1.61
N VAL A 45 -21.51 0.18 -0.31
CA VAL A 45 -22.80 -0.14 0.34
C VAL A 45 -23.81 0.98 0.13
N ALA A 46 -23.41 2.24 0.25
CA ALA A 46 -24.28 3.39 -0.04
C ALA A 46 -24.76 3.41 -1.51
N ASN A 47 -23.96 2.85 -2.43
CA ASN A 47 -24.32 2.67 -3.84
C ASN A 47 -25.08 1.35 -4.14
N GLY A 48 -25.49 0.60 -3.09
CA GLY A 48 -26.32 -0.59 -3.22
C GLY A 48 -25.54 -1.89 -3.47
N MET A 49 -24.21 -1.88 -3.31
CA MET A 49 -23.38 -3.08 -3.38
C MET A 49 -23.42 -3.86 -2.06
N GLU A 50 -23.12 -5.15 -2.13
CA GLU A 50 -23.00 -5.99 -0.95
C GLU A 50 -21.74 -5.62 -0.14
N SER A 51 -21.86 -5.62 1.21
CA SER A 51 -20.75 -5.27 2.09
C SER A 51 -19.64 -6.30 2.04
N MET A 52 -18.39 -5.87 1.90
CA MET A 52 -17.21 -6.73 2.10
C MET A 52 -17.13 -7.21 3.55
N ASP A 53 -16.68 -8.45 3.76
CA ASP A 53 -16.31 -8.97 5.10
C ASP A 53 -14.83 -8.64 5.37
N ILE A 54 -14.56 -7.43 5.91
CA ILE A 54 -13.20 -6.95 6.14
C ILE A 54 -12.61 -7.57 7.40
N LYS A 55 -11.57 -8.39 7.22
CA LYS A 55 -10.79 -9.06 8.26
C LYS A 55 -9.45 -8.36 8.47
N ALA A 56 -9.27 -7.73 9.63
CA ALA A 56 -8.03 -7.07 10.00
C ALA A 56 -7.12 -8.02 10.78
N PHE A 57 -5.87 -8.13 10.36
CA PHE A 57 -4.83 -8.97 10.96
C PHE A 57 -3.75 -8.10 11.60
N ASN A 58 -3.00 -8.63 12.58
CA ASN A 58 -1.95 -7.85 13.23
C ASN A 58 -0.77 -7.55 12.28
N THR A 59 -0.56 -8.39 11.28
CA THR A 59 0.51 -8.23 10.30
C THR A 59 0.05 -8.65 8.90
N PHE A 60 0.68 -8.13 7.87
CA PHE A 60 0.47 -8.60 6.49
C PHE A 60 0.84 -10.09 6.34
N ALA A 61 1.83 -10.62 7.08
CA ALA A 61 2.15 -12.03 7.04
C ALA A 61 0.96 -12.92 7.44
N GLU A 62 0.21 -12.53 8.49
CA GLU A 62 -1.02 -13.21 8.91
C GLU A 62 -2.12 -13.08 7.85
N ALA A 63 -2.30 -11.89 7.27
CA ALA A 63 -3.27 -11.68 6.20
C ALA A 63 -2.98 -12.56 4.96
N PHE A 64 -1.71 -12.68 4.55
CA PHE A 64 -1.32 -13.55 3.45
C PHE A 64 -1.41 -15.04 3.79
N ALA A 65 -1.17 -15.43 5.05
CA ALA A 65 -1.45 -16.80 5.51
C ALA A 65 -2.95 -17.11 5.41
N ALA A 66 -3.82 -16.17 5.79
CA ALA A 66 -5.27 -16.30 5.66
C ALA A 66 -5.72 -16.39 4.19
N LEU A 67 -5.08 -15.64 3.28
CA LEU A 67 -5.32 -15.76 1.83
C LEU A 67 -4.92 -17.15 1.32
N GLY A 68 -3.74 -17.63 1.69
CA GLY A 68 -3.28 -18.97 1.32
C GLY A 68 -4.13 -20.11 1.89
N ALA A 69 -4.81 -19.88 3.02
CA ALA A 69 -5.77 -20.80 3.63
C ALA A 69 -7.21 -20.65 3.10
N GLY A 70 -7.46 -19.73 2.15
CA GLY A 70 -8.80 -19.46 1.60
C GLY A 70 -9.77 -18.76 2.56
N GLN A 71 -9.28 -18.23 3.69
CA GLN A 71 -10.09 -17.52 4.69
C GLN A 71 -10.46 -16.10 4.25
N VAL A 72 -9.66 -15.52 3.38
CA VAL A 72 -9.95 -14.27 2.65
C VAL A 72 -9.72 -14.51 1.16
N LYS A 73 -10.37 -13.71 0.33
CA LYS A 73 -10.30 -13.81 -1.14
C LYS A 73 -9.30 -12.85 -1.76
N ALA A 74 -9.02 -11.76 -1.04
CA ALA A 74 -7.98 -10.81 -1.40
C ALA A 74 -7.31 -10.26 -0.14
N VAL A 75 -6.07 -9.77 -0.28
CA VAL A 75 -5.39 -8.94 0.72
C VAL A 75 -5.16 -7.57 0.12
N PHE A 76 -5.61 -6.54 0.82
CA PHE A 76 -5.45 -5.15 0.45
C PHE A 76 -4.32 -4.50 1.24
N GLY A 77 -3.37 -3.89 0.56
CA GLY A 77 -2.22 -3.25 1.19
C GLY A 77 -1.30 -2.50 0.22
N PRO A 78 -0.14 -2.01 0.69
CA PRO A 78 0.84 -1.33 -0.14
C PRO A 78 1.30 -2.18 -1.33
N ASP A 79 1.46 -1.57 -2.49
CA ASP A 79 1.89 -2.24 -3.73
C ASP A 79 3.26 -2.92 -3.62
N ALA A 80 4.21 -2.32 -2.88
CA ALA A 80 5.51 -2.94 -2.61
C ALA A 80 5.39 -4.24 -1.77
N VAL A 81 4.46 -4.28 -0.80
CA VAL A 81 4.15 -5.49 -0.02
C VAL A 81 3.48 -6.52 -0.92
N ALA A 82 2.54 -6.09 -1.75
CA ALA A 82 1.87 -6.94 -2.72
C ALA A 82 2.86 -7.62 -3.69
N ALA A 83 3.77 -6.84 -4.27
CA ALA A 83 4.81 -7.34 -5.17
C ALA A 83 5.72 -8.37 -4.48
N TYR A 84 6.16 -8.09 -3.25
CA TYR A 84 7.00 -8.99 -2.47
C TYR A 84 6.35 -10.36 -2.24
N TYR A 85 5.08 -10.39 -1.84
CA TYR A 85 4.37 -11.66 -1.60
C TYR A 85 3.96 -12.38 -2.88
N ALA A 86 3.63 -11.65 -3.96
CA ALA A 86 3.33 -12.24 -5.26
C ALA A 86 4.56 -12.94 -5.86
N GLU A 87 5.75 -12.35 -5.71
CA GLU A 87 6.99 -12.94 -6.22
C GLU A 87 7.39 -14.23 -5.47
N ARG A 88 7.15 -14.30 -4.16
CA ARG A 88 7.62 -15.40 -3.29
C ARG A 88 6.56 -16.43 -2.93
N GLY A 89 5.29 -16.12 -3.15
CA GLY A 89 4.18 -16.94 -2.74
C GLY A 89 3.42 -17.58 -3.89
N SER A 90 2.28 -18.14 -3.54
CA SER A 90 1.30 -18.69 -4.49
C SER A 90 0.21 -17.67 -4.81
N PHE A 91 0.59 -16.42 -4.99
CA PHE A 91 -0.32 -15.27 -5.13
C PHE A 91 -0.06 -14.53 -6.43
N ASP A 92 -1.08 -13.81 -6.89
CA ASP A 92 -1.00 -12.88 -7.99
C ASP A 92 -1.51 -11.50 -7.55
N VAL A 93 -1.05 -10.44 -8.24
CA VAL A 93 -1.61 -9.10 -8.07
C VAL A 93 -2.86 -8.99 -8.94
N GLY A 94 -4.03 -8.96 -8.33
CA GLY A 94 -5.31 -8.80 -9.03
C GLY A 94 -5.52 -7.38 -9.54
N ALA A 95 -5.15 -6.39 -8.72
CA ALA A 95 -5.18 -4.98 -9.10
C ALA A 95 -4.03 -4.22 -8.41
N SER A 96 -3.44 -3.25 -9.08
CA SER A 96 -2.35 -2.41 -8.56
C SER A 96 -2.52 -0.96 -8.97
N GLY A 97 -1.70 -0.07 -8.41
CA GLY A 97 -1.83 1.36 -8.67
C GLY A 97 -3.10 1.99 -8.11
N LEU A 98 -3.75 1.31 -7.16
CA LEU A 98 -4.97 1.78 -6.52
C LEU A 98 -4.65 2.97 -5.61
N ASN A 99 -5.55 3.98 -5.60
CA ASN A 99 -5.39 5.20 -4.84
C ASN A 99 -3.97 5.80 -5.02
N PRO A 100 -3.57 6.16 -6.25
CA PRO A 100 -2.28 6.76 -6.50
C PRO A 100 -2.15 8.10 -5.77
N GLY A 101 -0.92 8.51 -5.48
CA GLY A 101 -0.68 9.80 -4.85
C GLY A 101 -0.60 9.78 -3.33
N LEU A 102 -0.63 8.61 -2.70
CA LEU A 102 -0.42 8.49 -1.25
C LEU A 102 1.07 8.55 -0.94
N PRO A 103 1.55 9.60 -0.25
CA PRO A 103 2.95 9.69 0.12
C PRO A 103 3.26 8.70 1.25
N SER A 104 4.40 8.04 1.15
CA SER A 104 5.04 7.37 2.29
C SER A 104 6.12 8.27 2.85
N SER A 105 6.25 8.31 4.18
CA SER A 105 7.18 9.20 4.85
C SER A 105 8.06 8.43 5.82
N PHE A 106 9.29 8.90 6.00
CA PHE A 106 10.15 8.45 7.09
C PHE A 106 9.85 9.26 8.34
N GLY A 107 9.66 8.59 9.48
CA GLY A 107 9.56 9.23 10.79
C GLY A 107 10.95 9.38 11.41
N PHE A 108 11.24 10.55 11.95
CA PHE A 108 12.48 10.84 12.69
C PHE A 108 12.13 11.42 14.05
N ASP A 109 12.98 11.17 15.07
CA ASP A 109 12.83 11.81 16.35
C ASP A 109 12.91 13.35 16.22
N GLY A 110 11.92 14.05 16.76
CA GLY A 110 11.78 15.50 16.58
C GLY A 110 12.91 16.34 17.17
N LYS A 111 13.60 15.84 18.18
CA LYS A 111 14.68 16.56 18.87
C LYS A 111 16.07 16.23 18.34
N THR A 112 16.30 14.95 18.02
CA THR A 112 17.63 14.45 17.65
C THR A 112 17.74 14.04 16.19
N GLY A 113 16.60 13.78 15.54
CA GLY A 113 16.52 13.24 14.18
C GLY A 113 16.63 14.25 13.05
N GLN A 114 16.59 15.57 13.31
CA GLN A 114 16.58 16.61 12.27
C GLN A 114 17.76 16.51 11.30
N ARG A 115 18.99 16.32 11.82
CA ARG A 115 20.18 16.18 10.97
C ARG A 115 20.09 14.95 10.06
N LEU A 116 19.55 13.83 10.58
CA LEU A 116 19.34 12.62 9.83
C LEU A 116 18.24 12.81 8.78
N ALA A 117 17.14 13.48 9.13
CA ALA A 117 16.06 13.81 8.18
C ALA A 117 16.58 14.61 6.99
N HIS A 118 17.38 15.65 7.24
CA HIS A 118 18.00 16.44 6.16
C HIS A 118 18.95 15.61 5.29
N ALA A 119 19.77 14.76 5.91
CA ALA A 119 20.70 13.91 5.18
C ALA A 119 19.94 12.89 4.30
N VAL A 120 18.92 12.22 4.83
CA VAL A 120 18.09 11.25 4.09
C VAL A 120 17.36 11.94 2.94
N SER A 121 16.78 13.12 3.17
CA SER A 121 16.09 13.86 2.11
C SER A 121 17.02 14.30 0.99
N LYS A 122 18.25 14.72 1.33
CA LYS A 122 19.25 15.05 0.32
C LYS A 122 19.57 13.82 -0.53
N VAL A 123 19.85 12.68 0.10
CA VAL A 123 20.18 11.44 -0.60
C VAL A 123 19.02 10.99 -1.50
N LEU A 124 17.78 11.03 -1.00
CA LEU A 124 16.60 10.68 -1.79
C LEU A 124 16.46 11.57 -3.02
N ARG A 125 16.68 12.89 -2.90
CA ARG A 125 16.69 13.79 -4.05
C ARG A 125 17.79 13.45 -5.05
N ASP A 126 18.99 13.19 -4.57
CA ASP A 126 20.11 12.80 -5.43
C ASP A 126 19.76 11.49 -6.19
N MET A 127 19.17 10.50 -5.52
CA MET A 127 18.72 9.23 -6.12
C MET A 127 17.60 9.41 -7.15
N VAL A 128 16.70 10.37 -6.95
CA VAL A 128 15.66 10.71 -7.94
C VAL A 128 16.31 11.33 -9.18
N ASN A 129 17.20 12.29 -8.97
CA ASN A 129 17.86 13.03 -10.08
C ASN A 129 18.76 12.14 -10.92
N ASP A 130 19.44 11.14 -10.34
CA ASP A 130 20.32 10.22 -11.05
C ASP A 130 19.63 8.94 -11.56
N GLY A 131 18.32 8.79 -11.28
CA GLY A 131 17.51 7.64 -11.69
C GLY A 131 17.62 6.40 -10.79
N THR A 132 18.49 6.43 -9.78
CA THR A 132 18.69 5.30 -8.84
C THR A 132 17.40 4.96 -8.09
N TYR A 133 16.63 5.97 -7.67
CA TYR A 133 15.35 5.79 -6.99
C TYR A 133 14.37 4.98 -7.86
N ASN A 134 14.17 5.41 -9.10
CA ASN A 134 13.25 4.76 -10.02
C ASN A 134 13.68 3.32 -10.34
N LYS A 135 14.98 3.08 -10.51
CA LYS A 135 15.52 1.74 -10.73
C LYS A 135 15.27 0.83 -9.52
N LEU A 136 15.47 1.35 -8.31
CA LEU A 136 15.22 0.60 -7.07
C LEU A 136 13.73 0.27 -6.91
N MET A 137 12.85 1.25 -7.05
CA MET A 137 11.40 1.05 -6.92
C MET A 137 10.88 0.03 -7.95
N SER A 138 11.34 0.13 -9.20
CA SER A 138 10.97 -0.83 -10.25
C SER A 138 11.43 -2.26 -9.95
N SER A 139 12.59 -2.43 -9.31
CA SER A 139 13.08 -3.78 -8.94
C SER A 139 12.25 -4.47 -7.87
N TYR A 140 11.43 -3.72 -7.14
CA TYR A 140 10.46 -4.22 -6.17
C TYR A 140 9.02 -4.20 -6.68
N GLY A 141 8.79 -3.94 -7.97
CA GLY A 141 7.44 -3.84 -8.54
C GLY A 141 6.60 -2.70 -7.96
N ALA A 142 7.22 -1.75 -7.26
CA ALA A 142 6.52 -0.63 -6.67
C ALA A 142 6.12 0.38 -7.74
N THR A 143 4.88 0.91 -7.63
CA THR A 143 4.39 1.95 -8.53
C THR A 143 5.20 3.23 -8.34
N GLN A 144 5.80 3.71 -9.42
CA GLN A 144 6.50 5.00 -9.39
C GLN A 144 5.47 6.12 -9.36
N ILE A 145 5.55 6.94 -8.33
CA ILE A 145 4.75 8.16 -8.25
C ILE A 145 5.64 9.30 -8.74
N GLN A 146 5.19 10.02 -9.77
CA GLN A 146 5.89 11.20 -10.32
C GLN A 146 5.78 12.45 -9.41
N PHE A 147 5.69 12.25 -8.11
CA PHE A 147 5.57 13.33 -7.12
C PHE A 147 6.79 14.24 -7.07
N TRP A 148 7.91 13.74 -7.57
CA TRP A 148 9.19 14.41 -7.44
C TRP A 148 9.46 15.43 -8.56
N ASP A 149 8.76 15.33 -9.69
CA ASP A 149 8.93 16.26 -10.81
C ASP A 149 8.41 17.66 -10.46
N ASP A 150 7.38 17.72 -9.55
CA ASP A 150 6.77 18.97 -9.08
C ASP A 150 7.21 19.34 -7.65
N TYR A 151 8.04 18.53 -7.00
CA TYR A 151 8.42 18.77 -5.61
C TYR A 151 9.54 19.81 -5.52
N THR A 152 9.17 21.07 -5.50
CA THR A 152 10.05 22.23 -5.23
C THR A 152 10.11 22.61 -3.75
N GLY A 153 9.36 21.90 -2.89
CA GLY A 153 9.19 22.23 -1.49
C GLY A 153 10.34 21.78 -0.59
N ASP A 154 10.57 22.55 0.44
CA ASP A 154 11.30 22.10 1.61
C ASP A 154 10.58 20.91 2.24
N ILE A 155 11.37 20.02 2.89
CA ILE A 155 10.82 18.91 3.66
C ILE A 155 9.81 19.48 4.63
N ALA A 156 8.54 19.09 4.50
CA ALA A 156 7.57 19.41 5.52
C ALA A 156 7.96 18.62 6.79
N VAL A 157 8.71 19.25 7.66
CA VAL A 157 8.97 18.73 8.98
C VAL A 157 7.72 19.03 9.80
N TYR A 158 6.82 18.05 9.90
CA TYR A 158 5.74 18.11 10.88
C TYR A 158 6.37 17.91 12.26
N TYR A 159 6.68 19.01 12.90
CA TYR A 159 7.13 19.03 14.28
C TYR A 159 5.89 19.01 15.17
N ASN A 160 5.71 17.95 15.95
CA ASN A 160 4.80 17.96 17.11
C ASN A 160 5.62 18.37 18.34
N PRO A 161 5.37 19.53 18.95
CA PRO A 161 6.17 20.04 20.05
C PRO A 161 5.80 19.48 21.43
N GLU A 162 4.97 18.44 21.56
CA GLU A 162 4.64 17.79 22.84
C GLU A 162 5.63 16.71 23.25
#